data_4a7b7fb134b002b2322179cc949bb94f
#
_entry.id   4a7b7fb134b002b2322179cc949bb94f
#
_cell.length_a   1.000
_cell.length_b   1.000
_cell.length_c   1.000
_cell.angle_alpha   90.00
_cell.angle_beta   90.00
_cell.angle_gamma   90.00
#
_symmetry.space_group_name_H-M   'P 1'
#
loop_
_entity.id
_entity.type
_entity.pdbx_description
1 polymer ?
#
loop_
_entity_poly.entity_id
_entity_poly.type
_entity_poly.pdbx_seq_one_letter_code
_entity_poly.pdbx_strand_id
1 'polypeptide(L)'
;MVTDGYLYASYWDDGAIVLDVGAGTHGGSPTSPTFVSQYKYPVGNSHVAWRHGRYLFVGDEIFPANWNPDDPIQASGYIHVLDMSDIENPVEVAKYEVPEAGVHNVWADGDRLYVGYYQAGLRVLDISGELRGDLYAQGREVAVIRTTDANSAVPNWPMTWGAQLHKGRIYSSDFNSGLWVTELRERRPPLS
;
A
#
# COMPACT_ATOMS: atom_id res chain seq x y z
N MET A 1 -0.47 11.47 1.91
CA MET A 1 -1.57 12.08 1.12
C MET A 1 -2.30 13.12 1.94
N VAL A 2 -3.10 14.00 1.30
CA VAL A 2 -3.95 14.96 2.01
C VAL A 2 -5.41 14.66 1.65
N THR A 3 -6.26 14.55 2.66
CA THR A 3 -7.72 14.44 2.52
C THR A 3 -8.41 14.98 3.77
N ASP A 4 -9.60 15.59 3.59
CA ASP A 4 -10.41 16.16 4.68
C ASP A 4 -9.66 17.16 5.58
N GLY A 5 -8.67 17.86 5.04
CA GLY A 5 -7.83 18.81 5.76
C GLY A 5 -6.76 18.19 6.67
N TYR A 6 -6.54 16.88 6.57
CA TYR A 6 -5.46 16.18 7.24
C TYR A 6 -4.39 15.71 6.25
N LEU A 7 -3.12 15.83 6.63
CA LEU A 7 -1.98 15.21 5.97
C LEU A 7 -1.66 13.88 6.69
N TYR A 8 -1.66 12.81 5.94
CA TYR A 8 -1.18 11.50 6.36
C TYR A 8 0.19 11.29 5.74
N ALA A 9 1.22 11.35 6.58
CA ALA A 9 2.61 11.25 6.17
C ALA A 9 3.21 9.92 6.60
N SER A 10 3.90 9.26 5.67
CA SER A 10 4.82 8.19 5.98
C SER A 10 6.16 8.83 6.36
N TYR A 11 6.67 8.51 7.53
CA TYR A 11 7.85 9.18 8.07
C TYR A 11 8.93 8.17 8.48
N TRP A 12 9.13 7.20 7.62
CA TRP A 12 10.17 6.15 7.73
C TRP A 12 10.17 5.49 9.11
N ASP A 13 11.27 5.59 9.88
CA ASP A 13 11.42 4.99 11.21
C ASP A 13 10.44 5.51 12.27
N ASP A 14 9.83 6.65 12.02
CA ASP A 14 8.83 7.26 12.92
C ASP A 14 7.39 6.83 12.61
N GLY A 15 7.20 5.97 11.58
CA GLY A 15 5.90 5.40 11.25
C GLY A 15 5.00 6.38 10.49
N ALA A 16 3.70 6.29 10.71
CA ALA A 16 2.70 7.16 10.09
C ALA A 16 2.34 8.31 11.03
N ILE A 17 2.39 9.54 10.50
CA ILE A 17 2.10 10.77 11.24
C ILE A 17 0.87 11.45 10.61
N VAL A 18 -0.03 11.93 11.45
CA VAL A 18 -1.20 12.70 11.05
C VAL A 18 -1.04 14.15 11.50
N LEU A 19 -1.17 15.06 10.54
CA LEU A 19 -1.14 16.50 10.81
C LEU A 19 -2.45 17.15 10.36
N ASP A 20 -2.99 18.09 11.16
CA ASP A 20 -4.02 19.01 10.71
C ASP A 20 -3.36 20.08 9.81
N VAL A 21 -3.83 20.17 8.57
CA VAL A 21 -3.39 21.13 7.56
C VAL A 21 -4.55 21.99 7.05
N GLY A 22 -5.66 22.02 7.80
CA GLY A 22 -6.87 22.79 7.44
C GLY A 22 -8.18 22.09 7.78
N ALA A 23 -8.15 20.99 8.57
CA ALA A 23 -9.36 20.32 9.06
C ALA A 23 -10.12 21.16 10.09
N GLY A 24 -9.42 22.11 10.73
CA GLY A 24 -10.01 23.03 11.70
C GLY A 24 -10.20 22.44 13.10
N THR A 25 -9.72 21.24 13.35
CA THR A 25 -9.90 20.54 14.64
C THR A 25 -8.76 20.79 15.61
N HIS A 26 -7.53 20.98 15.09
CA HIS A 26 -6.31 21.18 15.87
C HIS A 26 -5.62 22.51 15.56
N GLY A 27 -6.33 23.41 14.85
CA GLY A 27 -5.85 24.75 14.52
C GLY A 27 -4.72 24.79 13.49
N GLY A 28 -4.53 23.69 12.74
CA GLY A 28 -3.53 23.61 11.69
C GLY A 28 -3.94 24.35 10.41
N SER A 29 -2.96 24.64 9.57
CA SER A 29 -3.12 25.20 8.24
C SER A 29 -2.05 24.64 7.29
N PRO A 30 -2.19 24.82 5.96
CA PRO A 30 -1.17 24.34 5.00
C PRO A 30 0.22 24.96 5.23
N THR A 31 0.29 26.17 5.77
CA THR A 31 1.54 26.88 6.05
C THR A 31 2.01 26.73 7.50
N SER A 32 1.18 26.17 8.37
CA SER A 32 1.48 25.91 9.78
C SER A 32 0.76 24.63 10.23
N PRO A 33 1.23 23.44 9.81
CA PRO A 33 0.62 22.17 10.19
C PRO A 33 0.69 21.96 11.70
N THR A 34 -0.35 21.34 12.27
CA THR A 34 -0.38 20.97 13.69
C THR A 34 -0.44 19.46 13.83
N PHE A 35 0.38 18.90 14.74
CA PHE A 35 0.40 17.48 15.04
C PHE A 35 -0.94 17.01 15.62
N VAL A 36 -1.41 15.85 15.14
CA VAL A 36 -2.63 15.19 15.61
C VAL A 36 -2.29 13.86 16.28
N SER A 37 -1.69 12.95 15.54
CA SER A 37 -1.35 11.61 16.06
C SER A 37 -0.20 10.98 15.29
N GLN A 38 0.33 9.91 15.88
CA GLN A 38 1.38 9.09 15.28
C GLN A 38 1.11 7.62 15.59
N TYR A 39 1.25 6.78 14.57
CA TYR A 39 1.30 5.35 14.73
C TYR A 39 2.72 4.85 14.42
N LYS A 40 3.41 4.37 15.45
CA LYS A 40 4.76 3.84 15.36
C LYS A 40 4.77 2.35 15.70
N TYR A 41 5.36 1.55 14.83
CA TYR A 41 5.53 0.11 15.02
C TYR A 41 7.02 -0.22 15.30
N PRO A 42 7.30 -1.37 15.96
CA PRO A 42 8.63 -1.64 16.52
C PRO A 42 9.75 -1.77 15.47
N VAL A 43 9.43 -2.30 14.30
CA VAL A 43 10.38 -2.55 13.21
C VAL A 43 9.67 -2.20 11.91
N GLY A 44 10.28 -1.31 11.13
CA GLY A 44 9.77 -1.00 9.81
C GLY A 44 10.12 0.39 9.33
N ASN A 45 9.92 0.59 8.05
CA ASN A 45 10.16 1.85 7.36
C ASN A 45 8.86 2.27 6.66
N SER A 46 8.09 3.14 7.29
CA SER A 46 6.84 3.65 6.72
C SER A 46 7.10 4.38 5.41
N HIS A 47 6.68 3.79 4.30
CA HIS A 47 6.90 4.31 2.95
C HIS A 47 5.67 4.98 2.37
N VAL A 48 4.49 4.43 2.60
CA VAL A 48 3.22 4.96 2.10
C VAL A 48 2.17 5.00 3.20
N ALA A 49 1.36 6.06 3.21
CA ALA A 49 0.18 6.18 4.05
C ALA A 49 -1.00 6.64 3.19
N TRP A 50 -2.03 5.79 3.05
CA TRP A 50 -3.18 6.02 2.19
C TRP A 50 -4.49 5.92 2.98
N ARG A 51 -5.16 7.05 3.15
CA ARG A 51 -6.46 7.13 3.81
C ARG A 51 -7.58 6.75 2.85
N HIS A 52 -8.43 5.77 3.25
CA HIS A 52 -9.61 5.40 2.48
C HIS A 52 -10.74 4.97 3.43
N GLY A 53 -11.85 5.68 3.34
CA GLY A 53 -12.95 5.50 4.30
C GLY A 53 -12.49 5.68 5.75
N ARG A 54 -12.76 4.70 6.62
CA ARG A 54 -12.31 4.73 8.04
C ARG A 54 -10.89 4.21 8.25
N TYR A 55 -10.25 3.67 7.22
CA TYR A 55 -8.94 3.02 7.36
C TYR A 55 -7.79 3.87 6.81
N LEU A 56 -6.62 3.74 7.42
CA LEU A 56 -5.35 4.18 6.88
C LEU A 56 -4.50 2.95 6.58
N PHE A 57 -4.13 2.78 5.31
CA PHE A 57 -3.22 1.74 4.87
C PHE A 57 -1.80 2.28 4.91
N VAL A 58 -0.94 1.68 5.72
CA VAL A 58 0.46 2.07 5.87
C VAL A 58 1.33 0.95 5.36
N GLY A 59 2.11 1.22 4.32
CA GLY A 59 3.07 0.27 3.76
C GLY A 59 4.42 0.40 4.43
N ASP A 60 4.95 -0.75 4.85
CA ASP A 60 6.24 -0.88 5.49
C ASP A 60 7.26 -1.43 4.50
N GLU A 61 8.29 -0.65 4.19
CA GLU A 61 9.29 -0.97 3.17
C GLU A 61 10.63 -1.30 3.82
N ILE A 62 10.97 -2.58 3.89
CA ILE A 62 12.20 -3.05 4.52
C ILE A 62 13.12 -3.69 3.48
N PHE A 63 14.34 -3.18 3.37
CA PHE A 63 15.39 -3.76 2.54
C PHE A 63 16.42 -4.52 3.38
N PRO A 64 17.04 -5.60 2.83
CA PRO A 64 18.18 -6.22 3.47
C PRO A 64 19.34 -5.22 3.60
N ALA A 65 20.10 -5.31 4.68
CA ALA A 65 21.19 -4.38 4.99
C ALA A 65 22.28 -4.29 3.91
N ASN A 66 22.44 -5.33 3.09
CA ASN A 66 23.41 -5.43 2.00
C ASN A 66 22.75 -5.43 0.63
N TRP A 67 21.64 -4.68 0.47
CA TRP A 67 20.97 -4.59 -0.82
C TRP A 67 21.91 -4.03 -1.90
N ASN A 68 21.97 -4.74 -3.03
CA ASN A 68 22.67 -4.31 -4.24
C ASN A 68 21.62 -4.04 -5.35
N PRO A 69 21.59 -2.85 -5.97
CA PRO A 69 20.61 -2.52 -6.99
C PRO A 69 20.71 -3.37 -8.28
N ASP A 70 21.85 -4.03 -8.49
CA ASP A 70 22.06 -4.93 -9.64
C ASP A 70 21.55 -6.36 -9.39
N ASP A 71 21.18 -6.68 -8.15
CA ASP A 71 20.61 -7.97 -7.76
C ASP A 71 19.08 -7.93 -7.71
N PRO A 72 18.40 -9.08 -7.81
CA PRO A 72 16.96 -9.15 -7.57
C PRO A 72 16.59 -8.54 -6.21
N ILE A 73 15.64 -7.60 -6.20
CA ILE A 73 15.15 -6.99 -4.96
C ILE A 73 14.49 -8.07 -4.09
N GLN A 74 14.92 -8.14 -2.83
CA GLN A 74 14.37 -9.00 -1.79
C GLN A 74 13.87 -8.13 -0.64
N ALA A 75 12.90 -7.26 -0.93
CA ALA A 75 12.26 -6.45 0.10
C ALA A 75 11.38 -7.32 1.01
N SER A 76 11.16 -6.84 2.22
CA SER A 76 10.20 -7.37 3.17
C SER A 76 9.31 -6.23 3.69
N GLY A 77 8.39 -6.54 4.62
CA GLY A 77 7.41 -5.59 5.12
C GLY A 77 6.01 -5.84 4.58
N TYR A 78 5.01 -5.23 5.23
CA TYR A 78 3.60 -5.50 4.96
C TYR A 78 2.74 -4.24 5.07
N ILE A 79 1.45 -4.38 4.75
CA ILE A 79 0.46 -3.32 4.96
C ILE A 79 -0.10 -3.43 6.37
N HIS A 80 0.09 -2.39 7.17
CA HIS A 80 -0.66 -2.13 8.39
C HIS A 80 -2.00 -1.48 8.03
N VAL A 81 -3.09 -1.95 8.61
CA VAL A 81 -4.42 -1.36 8.43
C VAL A 81 -4.84 -0.75 9.76
N LEU A 82 -4.84 0.57 9.81
CA LEU A 82 -5.20 1.33 11.01
C LEU A 82 -6.66 1.76 10.93
N ASP A 83 -7.42 1.54 11.99
CA ASP A 83 -8.73 2.18 12.19
C ASP A 83 -8.53 3.61 12.65
N MET A 84 -9.07 4.54 11.88
CA MET A 84 -8.98 5.98 12.11
C MET A 84 -10.31 6.57 12.59
N SER A 85 -11.20 5.77 13.17
CA SER A 85 -12.47 6.26 13.75
C SER A 85 -12.23 7.27 14.86
N ASP A 86 -11.14 7.10 15.60
CA ASP A 86 -10.54 8.11 16.46
C ASP A 86 -9.20 8.53 15.84
N ILE A 87 -9.17 9.70 15.22
CA ILE A 87 -7.99 10.20 14.52
C ILE A 87 -6.82 10.52 15.45
N GLU A 88 -7.10 10.78 16.73
CA GLU A 88 -6.08 11.05 17.74
C GLU A 88 -5.44 9.77 18.28
N ASN A 89 -6.15 8.63 18.17
CA ASN A 89 -5.72 7.34 18.68
C ASN A 89 -5.88 6.24 17.62
N PRO A 90 -5.09 6.25 16.54
CA PRO A 90 -5.16 5.21 15.51
C PRO A 90 -4.78 3.84 16.07
N VAL A 91 -5.54 2.81 15.69
CA VAL A 91 -5.35 1.43 16.16
C VAL A 91 -5.17 0.50 14.99
N GLU A 92 -4.11 -0.32 15.00
CA GLU A 92 -3.96 -1.39 14.02
C GLU A 92 -5.01 -2.49 14.25
N VAL A 93 -5.81 -2.75 13.23
CA VAL A 93 -6.90 -3.73 13.30
C VAL A 93 -6.70 -4.90 12.34
N ALA A 94 -5.90 -4.71 11.30
CA ALA A 94 -5.60 -5.75 10.32
C ALA A 94 -4.21 -5.56 9.72
N LYS A 95 -3.72 -6.63 9.08
CA LYS A 95 -2.51 -6.59 8.24
C LYS A 95 -2.75 -7.34 6.94
N TYR A 96 -1.96 -6.99 5.92
CA TYR A 96 -1.82 -7.79 4.72
C TYR A 96 -0.34 -8.02 4.44
N GLU A 97 0.08 -9.27 4.50
CA GLU A 97 1.47 -9.70 4.35
C GLU A 97 1.56 -10.83 3.34
N VAL A 98 2.32 -10.64 2.27
CA VAL A 98 2.70 -11.73 1.36
C VAL A 98 4.03 -12.28 1.86
N PRO A 99 4.12 -13.57 2.21
CA PRO A 99 5.36 -14.16 2.70
C PRO A 99 6.53 -13.95 1.74
N GLU A 100 7.71 -13.65 2.32
CA GLU A 100 8.98 -13.48 1.57
C GLU A 100 8.97 -12.36 0.52
N ALA A 101 8.11 -11.36 0.70
CA ALA A 101 8.03 -10.21 -0.19
C ALA A 101 7.79 -8.91 0.57
N GLY A 102 8.09 -7.78 -0.05
CA GLY A 102 7.95 -6.45 0.54
C GLY A 102 6.95 -5.56 -0.21
N VAL A 103 6.26 -4.74 0.55
CA VAL A 103 5.32 -3.75 0.03
C VAL A 103 6.03 -2.46 -0.37
N HIS A 104 5.46 -1.75 -1.36
CA HIS A 104 5.87 -0.39 -1.72
C HIS A 104 4.66 0.54 -1.71
N ASN A 105 4.09 0.92 -2.85
CA ASN A 105 2.97 1.86 -2.91
C ASN A 105 1.60 1.19 -3.00
N VAL A 106 0.59 1.92 -2.51
CA VAL A 106 -0.80 1.49 -2.56
C VAL A 106 -1.68 2.54 -3.27
N TRP A 107 -2.79 2.06 -3.82
CA TRP A 107 -3.88 2.88 -4.34
C TRP A 107 -5.20 2.22 -3.95
N ALA A 108 -6.08 2.95 -3.25
CA ALA A 108 -7.42 2.46 -2.95
C ALA A 108 -8.46 3.16 -3.82
N ASP A 109 -9.41 2.37 -4.35
CA ASP A 109 -10.56 2.86 -5.10
C ASP A 109 -11.76 1.94 -4.87
N GLY A 110 -12.90 2.49 -4.40
CA GLY A 110 -14.07 1.72 -4.00
C GLY A 110 -13.71 0.64 -2.98
N ASP A 111 -14.07 -0.61 -3.27
CA ASP A 111 -13.80 -1.77 -2.42
C ASP A 111 -12.49 -2.49 -2.79
N ARG A 112 -11.55 -1.83 -3.43
CA ARG A 112 -10.29 -2.45 -3.88
C ARG A 112 -9.07 -1.66 -3.41
N LEU A 113 -8.05 -2.40 -2.96
CA LEU A 113 -6.71 -1.90 -2.70
C LEU A 113 -5.75 -2.53 -3.69
N TYR A 114 -5.02 -1.70 -4.42
CA TYR A 114 -3.99 -2.09 -5.38
C TYR A 114 -2.64 -1.85 -4.73
N VAL A 115 -1.82 -2.89 -4.65
CA VAL A 115 -0.58 -2.86 -3.88
C VAL A 115 0.59 -3.27 -4.77
N GLY A 116 1.56 -2.39 -4.95
CA GLY A 116 2.87 -2.77 -5.47
C GLY A 116 3.62 -3.56 -4.40
N TYR A 117 3.95 -4.82 -4.70
CA TYR A 117 4.50 -5.74 -3.73
C TYR A 117 5.81 -6.35 -4.23
N TYR A 118 6.74 -5.53 -4.66
CA TYR A 118 8.05 -5.87 -5.19
C TYR A 118 8.09 -7.22 -5.93
N GLN A 119 8.85 -8.21 -5.39
CA GLN A 119 9.00 -9.55 -5.98
C GLN A 119 7.72 -10.38 -6.03
N ALA A 120 6.68 -9.96 -5.31
CA ALA A 120 5.36 -10.59 -5.38
C ALA A 120 4.45 -10.01 -6.48
N GLY A 121 4.87 -8.95 -7.17
CA GLY A 121 4.11 -8.33 -8.24
C GLY A 121 3.05 -7.33 -7.75
N LEU A 122 2.07 -7.02 -8.60
CA LEU A 122 0.91 -6.23 -8.20
C LEU A 122 -0.15 -7.14 -7.57
N ARG A 123 -0.62 -6.75 -6.38
CA ARG A 123 -1.70 -7.43 -5.65
C ARG A 123 -2.95 -6.57 -5.65
N VAL A 124 -4.10 -7.20 -5.78
CA VAL A 124 -5.40 -6.52 -5.66
C VAL A 124 -6.21 -7.21 -4.57
N LEU A 125 -6.62 -6.44 -3.57
CA LEU A 125 -7.37 -6.94 -2.41
C LEU A 125 -8.80 -6.44 -2.43
N ASP A 126 -9.69 -7.24 -1.87
CA ASP A 126 -11.02 -6.83 -1.44
C ASP A 126 -10.92 -6.18 -0.05
N ILE A 127 -11.21 -4.89 0.01
CA ILE A 127 -11.24 -4.10 1.25
C ILE A 127 -12.66 -3.71 1.67
N SER A 128 -13.66 -4.39 1.11
CA SER A 128 -15.06 -4.18 1.49
C SER A 128 -15.34 -4.66 2.93
N GLY A 129 -16.32 -4.04 3.55
CA GLY A 129 -16.78 -4.40 4.88
C GLY A 129 -15.77 -4.08 5.99
N GLU A 130 -15.79 -4.86 7.07
CA GLU A 130 -14.88 -4.69 8.20
C GLU A 130 -13.56 -5.41 7.93
N LEU A 131 -12.44 -4.70 8.17
CA LEU A 131 -11.09 -5.25 8.04
C LEU A 131 -10.57 -5.62 9.44
N ARG A 132 -10.18 -6.89 9.62
CA ARG A 132 -9.62 -7.41 10.89
C ARG A 132 -8.61 -8.52 10.64
N GLY A 133 -7.59 -8.59 11.47
CA GLY A 133 -6.61 -9.68 11.49
C GLY A 133 -5.80 -9.81 10.21
N ASP A 134 -5.48 -11.01 9.79
CA ASP A 134 -4.64 -11.28 8.62
C ASP A 134 -5.47 -11.40 7.34
N LEU A 135 -5.42 -10.37 6.49
CA LEU A 135 -6.21 -10.30 5.25
C LEU A 135 -5.72 -11.29 4.18
N TYR A 136 -4.42 -11.62 4.19
CA TYR A 136 -3.86 -12.63 3.29
C TYR A 136 -4.39 -14.03 3.65
N ALA A 137 -4.32 -14.40 4.93
CA ALA A 137 -4.83 -15.67 5.42
C ALA A 137 -6.35 -15.82 5.23
N GLN A 138 -7.09 -14.71 5.22
CA GLN A 138 -8.54 -14.68 4.94
C GLN A 138 -8.89 -14.82 3.46
N GLY A 139 -7.91 -14.84 2.56
CA GLY A 139 -8.15 -14.91 1.12
C GLY A 139 -8.76 -13.64 0.53
N ARG A 140 -8.48 -12.46 1.12
CA ARG A 140 -8.95 -11.17 0.60
C ARG A 140 -8.28 -10.77 -0.71
N GLU A 141 -7.27 -11.48 -1.16
CA GLU A 141 -6.62 -11.26 -2.44
C GLU A 141 -7.53 -11.73 -3.60
N VAL A 142 -7.88 -10.82 -4.50
CA VAL A 142 -8.79 -11.09 -5.64
C VAL A 142 -8.04 -11.21 -6.97
N ALA A 143 -6.86 -10.63 -7.08
CA ALA A 143 -6.01 -10.77 -8.27
C ALA A 143 -4.53 -10.58 -7.96
N VAL A 144 -3.70 -11.25 -8.75
CA VAL A 144 -2.24 -11.12 -8.77
C VAL A 144 -1.81 -10.89 -10.20
N ILE A 145 -0.95 -9.89 -10.41
CA ILE A 145 -0.38 -9.58 -11.71
C ILE A 145 1.15 -9.58 -11.56
N ARG A 146 1.82 -10.52 -12.25
CA ARG A 146 3.28 -10.53 -12.30
C ARG A 146 3.75 -9.57 -13.37
N THR A 147 4.34 -8.46 -12.97
CA THR A 147 4.82 -7.38 -13.85
C THR A 147 6.24 -7.69 -14.35
N THR A 148 6.44 -8.86 -14.96
CA THR A 148 7.73 -9.26 -15.48
C THR A 148 7.60 -10.27 -16.62
N ASP A 149 8.65 -10.38 -17.43
CA ASP A 149 8.80 -11.38 -18.49
C ASP A 149 10.27 -11.80 -18.64
N ALA A 150 10.53 -12.65 -19.65
CA ALA A 150 11.87 -13.14 -19.94
C ALA A 150 12.84 -12.09 -20.49
N ASN A 151 12.33 -10.90 -20.90
CA ASN A 151 13.12 -9.81 -21.48
C ASN A 151 13.42 -8.69 -20.48
N SER A 152 12.92 -8.82 -19.23
CA SER A 152 13.22 -7.91 -18.15
C SER A 152 14.73 -7.89 -17.84
N ALA A 153 15.25 -6.81 -17.23
CA ALA A 153 16.68 -6.71 -16.87
C ALA A 153 17.11 -7.89 -15.96
N VAL A 154 16.27 -8.25 -14.99
CA VAL A 154 16.34 -9.54 -14.29
C VAL A 154 15.18 -10.42 -14.79
N PRO A 155 15.43 -11.42 -15.63
CA PRO A 155 14.36 -12.20 -16.25
C PRO A 155 13.41 -12.86 -15.25
N ASN A 156 12.10 -12.73 -15.49
CA ASN A 156 11.04 -13.34 -14.70
C ASN A 156 11.01 -12.93 -13.20
N TRP A 157 11.62 -11.81 -12.84
CA TRP A 157 11.64 -11.27 -11.48
C TRP A 157 10.85 -9.96 -11.41
N PRO A 158 9.66 -9.91 -10.78
CA PRO A 158 8.93 -8.67 -10.59
C PRO A 158 9.66 -7.77 -9.59
N MET A 159 9.56 -6.46 -9.80
CA MET A 159 10.00 -5.41 -8.85
C MET A 159 8.95 -4.30 -8.84
N THR A 160 7.70 -4.67 -8.51
CA THR A 160 6.54 -3.79 -8.66
C THR A 160 6.52 -2.72 -7.59
N TRP A 161 6.52 -1.47 -7.99
CA TRP A 161 6.47 -0.33 -7.08
C TRP A 161 5.06 0.12 -6.74
N GLY A 162 4.14 0.07 -7.67
CA GLY A 162 2.79 0.53 -7.40
C GLY A 162 1.89 0.52 -8.62
N ALA A 163 0.67 0.95 -8.40
CA ALA A 163 -0.32 1.07 -9.44
C ALA A 163 -1.15 2.33 -9.29
N GLN A 164 -1.67 2.83 -10.41
CA GLN A 164 -2.65 3.90 -10.47
C GLN A 164 -3.78 3.47 -11.39
N LEU A 165 -5.01 3.80 -11.00
CA LEU A 165 -6.18 3.54 -11.83
C LEU A 165 -6.50 4.75 -12.69
N HIS A 166 -6.78 4.49 -13.97
CA HIS A 166 -7.32 5.49 -14.87
C HIS A 166 -8.20 4.85 -15.94
N LYS A 167 -9.44 5.32 -16.06
CA LYS A 167 -10.42 4.85 -17.09
C LYS A 167 -10.54 3.33 -17.17
N GLY A 168 -10.68 2.65 -16.02
CA GLY A 168 -10.85 1.20 -15.93
C GLY A 168 -9.60 0.38 -16.20
N ARG A 169 -8.45 1.00 -16.32
CA ARG A 169 -7.14 0.33 -16.47
C ARG A 169 -6.26 0.56 -15.26
N ILE A 170 -5.39 -0.38 -15.01
CA ILE A 170 -4.39 -0.36 -13.97
C ILE A 170 -3.03 -0.11 -14.64
N TYR A 171 -2.39 1.00 -14.30
CA TYR A 171 -1.06 1.37 -14.75
C TYR A 171 -0.09 1.06 -13.63
N SER A 172 0.73 0.04 -13.81
CA SER A 172 1.70 -0.40 -12.80
C SER A 172 3.11 -0.05 -13.21
N SER A 173 3.87 0.51 -12.30
CA SER A 173 5.31 0.72 -12.47
C SER A 173 6.08 -0.46 -11.88
N ASP A 174 7.01 -0.99 -12.64
CA ASP A 174 7.93 -2.03 -12.21
C ASP A 174 9.37 -1.58 -12.48
N PHE A 175 10.23 -1.65 -11.46
CA PHE A 175 11.60 -1.17 -11.55
C PHE A 175 12.45 -1.96 -12.56
N ASN A 176 12.13 -3.23 -12.73
CA ASN A 176 12.87 -4.16 -13.59
C ASN A 176 12.35 -4.18 -15.04
N SER A 177 11.03 -4.03 -15.24
CA SER A 177 10.38 -4.26 -16.54
C SER A 177 9.60 -3.04 -17.09
N GLY A 178 9.52 -1.94 -16.33
CA GLY A 178 8.93 -0.69 -16.78
C GLY A 178 7.42 -0.60 -16.54
N LEU A 179 6.67 -0.07 -17.51
CA LEU A 179 5.24 0.19 -17.40
C LEU A 179 4.40 -0.98 -17.90
N TRP A 180 3.49 -1.43 -17.05
CA TRP A 180 2.46 -2.43 -17.37
C TRP A 180 1.08 -1.79 -17.36
N VAL A 181 0.28 -2.09 -18.39
CA VAL A 181 -1.11 -1.64 -18.47
C VAL A 181 -2.01 -2.88 -18.48
N THR A 182 -2.80 -3.03 -17.44
CA THR A 182 -3.64 -4.20 -17.22
C THR A 182 -5.08 -3.80 -16.93
N GLU A 183 -5.97 -4.78 -16.90
CA GLU A 183 -7.39 -4.60 -16.63
C GLU A 183 -7.87 -5.71 -15.67
N LEU A 184 -8.52 -5.34 -14.59
CA LEU A 184 -9.18 -6.29 -13.71
C LEU A 184 -10.53 -6.69 -14.37
N ARG A 185 -10.68 -7.97 -14.69
CA ARG A 185 -11.93 -8.52 -15.23
C ARG A 185 -12.55 -9.46 -14.22
N GLU A 186 -13.82 -9.24 -13.92
CA GLU A 186 -14.60 -10.21 -13.16
C GLU A 186 -14.70 -11.53 -13.96
N ARG A 187 -14.50 -12.66 -13.28
CA ARG A 187 -14.78 -13.96 -13.89
C ARG A 187 -16.26 -14.01 -14.23
N ARG A 188 -16.59 -14.09 -15.50
CA ARG A 188 -17.96 -14.49 -15.89
C ARG A 188 -18.19 -15.91 -15.37
N PRO A 189 -19.32 -16.20 -14.70
CA PRO A 189 -19.68 -17.58 -14.41
C PRO A 189 -19.70 -18.38 -15.69
N PRO A 190 -19.31 -19.67 -15.67
CA PRO A 190 -19.45 -20.52 -16.86
C PRO A 190 -20.91 -20.48 -17.32
N LEU A 191 -21.09 -20.33 -18.63
CA LEU A 191 -22.43 -20.43 -19.22
C LEU A 191 -22.96 -21.84 -18.89
N SER A 192 -24.04 -21.87 -18.11
CA SER A 192 -24.77 -23.09 -17.77
C SER A 192 -25.46 -23.69 -18.97
#